data_202ede2b359af2c919258929469871cd
#
_entry.id   202ede2b359af2c919258929469871cd
#
_cell.length_a   1.000
_cell.length_b   1.000
_cell.length_c   1.000
_cell.angle_alpha   90.00
_cell.angle_beta   90.00
_cell.angle_gamma   90.00
#
_symmetry.space_group_name_H-M   'P 1'
#
loop_
_entity.id
_entity.type
_entity.pdbx_description
1 polymer ?
#
loop_
_entity_poly.entity_id
_entity_poly.type
_entity_poly.pdbx_seq_one_letter_code
_entity_poly.pdbx_strand_id
1 'polypeptide(L)'
;LPQCELYTWQDEMAAENAVNYLKNREKDERPFFLAVGFGCTHREYPRVPDEYETDYVQVPKALPNLPDVRKDMAGMQIAVDTVDRLCGKILDALKETGEYENTLIFFTTDHGLPFPMMKCNLYDDGTGVSFILRYPGMPRVHCISDALLSQIDVFPTLCDILNMEKPNWLSGSSFLPVITGEEEEIREAVYA
;
A
#
# COMPACT_ATOMS: atom_id res chain seq x y z
N LEU A 1 7.85 24.22 9.43
CA LEU A 1 7.07 23.75 8.28
C LEU A 1 5.75 23.17 8.79
N PRO A 2 4.61 23.36 8.08
CA PRO A 2 3.41 22.58 8.31
C PRO A 2 3.70 21.09 8.25
N GLN A 3 2.97 20.28 9.00
CA GLN A 3 3.26 18.83 9.09
C GLN A 3 3.14 18.11 7.73
N CYS A 4 2.20 18.56 6.88
CA CYS A 4 2.07 18.04 5.52
C CYS A 4 3.31 18.29 4.64
N GLU A 5 3.94 19.45 4.74
CA GLU A 5 5.18 19.75 4.02
C GLU A 5 6.35 18.89 4.52
N LEU A 6 6.40 18.62 5.84
CA LEU A 6 7.40 17.75 6.43
C LEU A 6 7.25 16.30 5.91
N TYR A 7 6.03 15.77 5.88
CA TYR A 7 5.77 14.43 5.31
C TYR A 7 6.16 14.36 3.85
N THR A 8 5.73 15.31 3.03
CA THR A 8 6.08 15.33 1.60
C THR A 8 7.60 15.33 1.41
N TRP A 9 8.34 16.13 2.17
CA TRP A 9 9.80 16.16 2.11
C TRP A 9 10.43 14.83 2.55
N GLN A 10 9.95 14.22 3.65
CA GLN A 10 10.44 12.94 4.13
C GLN A 10 10.18 11.82 3.12
N ASP A 11 9.02 11.83 2.49
CA ASP A 11 8.60 10.83 1.51
C ASP A 11 9.41 10.93 0.22
N GLU A 12 9.68 12.17 -0.26
CA GLU A 12 10.62 12.39 -1.37
C GLU A 12 12.01 11.82 -1.05
N MET A 13 12.52 12.09 0.14
CA MET A 13 13.82 11.56 0.59
C MET A 13 13.81 10.01 0.68
N ALA A 14 12.71 9.43 1.18
CA ALA A 14 12.57 7.98 1.25
C ALA A 14 12.58 7.33 -0.15
N ALA A 15 11.83 7.91 -1.08
CA ALA A 15 11.80 7.45 -2.46
C ALA A 15 13.14 7.62 -3.16
N GLU A 16 13.82 8.76 -3.00
CA GLU A 16 15.16 9.01 -3.56
C GLU A 16 16.20 8.02 -3.00
N ASN A 17 16.16 7.74 -1.71
CA ASN A 17 17.05 6.76 -1.09
C ASN A 17 16.80 5.35 -1.63
N ALA A 18 15.53 4.96 -1.82
CA ALA A 18 15.17 3.69 -2.42
C ALA A 18 15.67 3.59 -3.87
N VAL A 19 15.45 4.62 -4.68
CA VAL A 19 15.95 4.71 -6.06
C VAL A 19 17.49 4.62 -6.11
N ASN A 20 18.17 5.37 -5.24
CA ASN A 20 19.64 5.36 -5.16
C ASN A 20 20.16 3.98 -4.74
N TYR A 21 19.50 3.32 -3.79
CA TYR A 21 19.86 1.96 -3.39
C TYR A 21 19.74 1.01 -4.59
N LEU A 22 18.61 1.00 -5.30
CA LEU A 22 18.38 0.13 -6.44
C LEU A 22 19.39 0.35 -7.58
N LYS A 23 19.74 1.61 -7.84
CA LYS A 23 20.66 1.96 -8.94
C LYS A 23 22.14 1.69 -8.61
N ASN A 24 22.53 1.76 -7.33
CA ASN A 24 23.94 1.71 -6.93
C ASN A 24 24.32 0.45 -6.15
N ARG A 25 23.38 -0.43 -5.79
CA ARG A 25 23.70 -1.67 -5.10
C ARG A 25 24.55 -2.59 -5.98
N GLU A 26 25.45 -3.34 -5.35
CA GLU A 26 26.15 -4.41 -6.03
C GLU A 26 25.16 -5.49 -6.49
N LYS A 27 25.22 -5.85 -7.77
CA LYS A 27 24.42 -6.93 -8.33
C LYS A 27 25.17 -8.25 -8.12
N ASP A 28 25.12 -8.73 -6.88
CA ASP A 28 25.56 -10.08 -6.54
C ASP A 28 24.39 -11.08 -6.59
N GLU A 29 24.66 -12.35 -6.30
CA GLU A 29 23.64 -13.42 -6.34
C GLU A 29 22.65 -13.34 -5.15
N ARG A 30 22.89 -12.45 -4.20
CA ARG A 30 22.04 -12.33 -3.01
C ARG A 30 20.77 -11.51 -3.33
N PRO A 31 19.59 -12.03 -2.94
CA PRO A 31 18.36 -11.25 -3.05
C PRO A 31 18.41 -10.05 -2.10
N PHE A 32 17.66 -9.01 -2.42
CA PHE A 32 17.44 -7.89 -1.52
C PHE A 32 16.03 -7.91 -0.92
N PHE A 33 15.90 -7.29 0.24
CA PHE A 33 14.63 -6.91 0.84
C PHE A 33 14.67 -5.40 1.07
N LEU A 34 13.72 -4.68 0.48
CA LEU A 34 13.61 -3.23 0.60
C LEU A 34 12.21 -2.87 1.11
N ALA A 35 12.15 -2.28 2.30
CA ALA A 35 10.94 -1.70 2.85
C ALA A 35 11.00 -0.18 2.75
N VAL A 36 9.99 0.44 2.16
CA VAL A 36 9.86 1.89 2.03
C VAL A 36 8.58 2.33 2.71
N GLY A 37 8.67 3.19 3.70
CA GLY A 37 7.53 3.76 4.41
C GLY A 37 7.33 5.22 4.03
N PHE A 38 6.06 5.60 3.80
CA PHE A 38 5.65 6.97 3.50
C PHE A 38 4.80 7.53 4.64
N GLY A 39 5.00 8.82 4.96
CA GLY A 39 4.19 9.56 5.91
C GLY A 39 2.87 10.04 5.31
N CYS A 40 2.83 10.33 4.02
CA CYS A 40 1.57 10.49 3.28
C CYS A 40 0.90 9.09 3.19
N THR A 41 -0.34 8.99 3.47
CA THR A 41 -1.47 9.91 3.55
C THR A 41 -1.89 10.30 5.00
N HIS A 42 -0.96 10.46 5.92
CA HIS A 42 -1.29 10.89 7.28
C HIS A 42 -1.79 12.35 7.29
N ARG A 43 -2.67 12.70 8.23
CA ARG A 43 -3.05 14.09 8.49
C ARG A 43 -1.84 14.85 9.11
N GLU A 44 -1.66 16.14 8.84
CA GLU A 44 -2.53 17.02 8.05
C GLU A 44 -2.30 16.83 6.53
N TYR A 45 -3.33 17.13 5.74
CA TYR A 45 -3.25 17.03 4.28
C TYR A 45 -2.66 18.29 3.63
N PRO A 46 -2.14 18.19 2.41
CA PRO A 46 -1.76 19.33 1.59
C PRO A 46 -2.94 20.30 1.41
N ARG A 47 -2.61 21.60 1.30
CA ARG A 47 -3.62 22.61 0.97
C ARG A 47 -4.24 22.30 -0.40
N VAL A 48 -5.55 22.25 -0.44
CA VAL A 48 -6.30 22.11 -1.68
C VAL A 48 -6.25 23.46 -2.44
N PRO A 49 -5.77 23.50 -3.69
CA PRO A 49 -5.80 24.71 -4.51
C PRO A 49 -7.21 25.27 -4.68
N ASP A 50 -7.33 26.57 -4.83
CA ASP A 50 -8.64 27.21 -4.94
C ASP A 50 -9.37 26.85 -6.26
N GLU A 51 -8.62 26.48 -7.31
CA GLU A 51 -9.11 25.98 -8.59
C GLU A 51 -9.56 24.51 -8.57
N TYR A 52 -9.34 23.77 -7.48
CA TYR A 52 -9.71 22.37 -7.37
C TYR A 52 -11.22 22.20 -7.22
N GLU A 53 -11.84 21.48 -8.14
CA GLU A 53 -13.29 21.28 -8.17
C GLU A 53 -13.77 20.28 -7.11
N THR A 54 -13.89 20.73 -5.86
CA THR A 54 -14.29 19.91 -4.71
C THR A 54 -15.73 19.40 -4.78
N ASP A 55 -16.57 19.98 -5.63
CA ASP A 55 -17.97 19.55 -5.77
C ASP A 55 -18.13 18.13 -6.35
N TYR A 56 -17.13 17.66 -7.09
CA TYR A 56 -17.09 16.31 -7.65
C TYR A 56 -16.38 15.28 -6.76
N VAL A 57 -15.81 15.71 -5.64
CA VAL A 57 -15.14 14.80 -4.72
C VAL A 57 -16.15 13.89 -4.03
N GLN A 58 -15.96 12.58 -4.20
CA GLN A 58 -16.80 11.59 -3.54
C GLN A 58 -16.41 11.46 -2.07
N VAL A 59 -17.43 11.45 -1.22
CA VAL A 59 -17.29 11.28 0.23
C VAL A 59 -17.77 9.89 0.61
N PRO A 60 -17.01 9.12 1.42
CA PRO A 60 -17.46 7.83 1.96
C PRO A 60 -18.83 7.93 2.63
N LYS A 61 -19.64 6.88 2.50
CA LYS A 61 -21.02 6.88 3.02
C LYS A 61 -21.14 7.13 4.53
N ALA A 62 -20.09 6.81 5.29
CA ALA A 62 -20.03 7.03 6.72
C ALA A 62 -19.85 8.52 7.13
N LEU A 63 -19.50 9.38 6.17
CA LEU A 63 -19.27 10.81 6.42
C LEU A 63 -20.40 11.66 5.84
N PRO A 64 -20.72 12.83 6.47
CA PRO A 64 -21.67 13.77 5.89
C PRO A 64 -21.09 14.42 4.64
N ASN A 65 -21.87 14.48 3.57
CA ASN A 65 -21.44 15.14 2.32
C ASN A 65 -21.58 16.68 2.44
N LEU A 66 -20.60 17.29 3.10
CA LEU A 66 -20.52 18.72 3.33
C LEU A 66 -19.32 19.33 2.57
N PRO A 67 -19.33 20.63 2.24
CA PRO A 67 -18.21 21.28 1.53
C PRO A 67 -16.85 21.09 2.22
N ASP A 68 -16.79 21.24 3.55
CA ASP A 68 -15.55 21.06 4.31
C ASP A 68 -15.04 19.61 4.28
N VAL A 69 -15.96 18.63 4.31
CA VAL A 69 -15.59 17.21 4.20
C VAL A 69 -15.07 16.88 2.80
N ARG A 70 -15.71 17.42 1.75
CA ARG A 70 -15.19 17.27 0.37
C ARG A 70 -13.82 17.90 0.21
N LYS A 71 -13.60 19.07 0.80
CA LYS A 71 -12.30 19.72 0.78
C LYS A 71 -11.22 18.91 1.50
N ASP A 72 -11.56 18.31 2.63
CA ASP A 72 -10.66 17.46 3.39
C ASP A 72 -10.31 16.16 2.61
N MET A 73 -11.31 15.55 1.97
CA MET A 73 -11.12 14.42 1.05
C MET A 73 -10.25 14.79 -0.16
N ALA A 74 -10.43 15.98 -0.73
CA ALA A 74 -9.58 16.48 -1.81
C ALA A 74 -8.10 16.59 -1.36
N GLY A 75 -7.86 17.09 -0.16
CA GLY A 75 -6.52 17.13 0.42
C GLY A 75 -5.90 15.74 0.57
N MET A 76 -6.70 14.74 0.97
CA MET A 76 -6.26 13.35 1.01
C MET A 76 -5.94 12.81 -0.39
N GLN A 77 -6.76 13.10 -1.41
CA GLN A 77 -6.48 12.68 -2.79
C GLN A 77 -5.16 13.25 -3.29
N ILE A 78 -4.84 14.50 -3.02
CA ILE A 78 -3.54 15.12 -3.35
C ILE A 78 -2.39 14.40 -2.64
N ALA A 79 -2.59 13.97 -1.40
CA ALA A 79 -1.58 13.17 -0.68
C ALA A 79 -1.41 11.78 -1.31
N VAL A 80 -2.48 11.12 -1.75
CA VAL A 80 -2.44 9.85 -2.48
C VAL A 80 -1.69 10.00 -3.80
N ASP A 81 -1.97 11.05 -4.59
CA ASP A 81 -1.24 11.34 -5.83
C ASP A 81 0.27 11.50 -5.60
N THR A 82 0.64 12.08 -4.45
CA THR A 82 2.06 12.18 -4.06
C THR A 82 2.68 10.80 -3.85
N VAL A 83 2.03 9.92 -3.09
CA VAL A 83 2.51 8.54 -2.86
C VAL A 83 2.57 7.76 -4.16
N ASP A 84 1.54 7.85 -5.01
CA ASP A 84 1.50 7.17 -6.31
C ASP A 84 2.71 7.56 -7.18
N ARG A 85 2.97 8.86 -7.30
CA ARG A 85 4.13 9.37 -8.04
C ARG A 85 5.45 8.87 -7.47
N LEU A 86 5.59 8.79 -6.14
CA LEU A 86 6.81 8.32 -5.49
C LEU A 86 7.00 6.81 -5.67
N CYS A 87 5.93 6.04 -5.57
CA CYS A 87 5.94 4.62 -5.93
C CYS A 87 6.36 4.43 -7.39
N GLY A 88 5.81 5.25 -8.30
CA GLY A 88 6.20 5.27 -9.72
C GLY A 88 7.70 5.41 -9.93
N LYS A 89 8.36 6.36 -9.24
CA LYS A 89 9.84 6.54 -9.30
C LYS A 89 10.60 5.25 -8.91
N ILE A 90 10.14 4.55 -7.86
CA ILE A 90 10.79 3.31 -7.40
C ILE A 90 10.57 2.17 -8.41
N LEU A 91 9.35 2.04 -8.94
CA LEU A 91 9.04 1.05 -9.97
C LEU A 91 9.84 1.28 -11.26
N ASP A 92 10.02 2.54 -11.65
CA ASP A 92 10.84 2.89 -12.80
C ASP A 92 12.32 2.57 -12.58
N ALA A 93 12.84 2.80 -11.38
CA ALA A 93 14.20 2.39 -11.03
C ALA A 93 14.39 0.87 -11.10
N LEU A 94 13.40 0.07 -10.66
CA LEU A 94 13.42 -1.39 -10.82
C LEU A 94 13.45 -1.81 -12.30
N LYS A 95 12.68 -1.14 -13.17
CA LYS A 95 12.69 -1.39 -14.62
C LYS A 95 14.03 -1.00 -15.25
N GLU A 96 14.55 0.19 -14.92
CA GLU A 96 15.83 0.69 -15.44
C GLU A 96 17.00 -0.20 -15.04
N THR A 97 16.96 -0.80 -13.85
CA THR A 97 18.00 -1.71 -13.38
C THR A 97 17.82 -3.15 -13.86
N GLY A 98 16.70 -3.47 -14.51
CA GLY A 98 16.35 -4.82 -14.99
C GLY A 98 15.90 -5.78 -13.89
N GLU A 99 15.56 -5.27 -12.70
CA GLU A 99 15.16 -6.06 -11.53
C GLU A 99 13.64 -6.27 -11.45
N TYR A 100 12.86 -5.48 -12.20
CA TYR A 100 11.39 -5.45 -12.09
C TYR A 100 10.76 -6.84 -12.31
N GLU A 101 11.22 -7.58 -13.32
CA GLU A 101 10.61 -8.87 -13.65
C GLU A 101 10.94 -9.98 -12.63
N ASN A 102 11.93 -9.78 -11.79
CA ASN A 102 12.32 -10.73 -10.74
C ASN A 102 12.11 -10.18 -9.32
N THR A 103 11.28 -9.15 -9.16
CA THR A 103 10.99 -8.56 -7.85
C THR A 103 9.54 -8.79 -7.48
N LEU A 104 9.30 -9.39 -6.32
CA LEU A 104 8.00 -9.38 -5.68
C LEU A 104 7.76 -7.98 -5.10
N ILE A 105 6.65 -7.36 -5.45
CA ILE A 105 6.27 -6.02 -5.00
C ILE A 105 4.98 -6.11 -4.22
N PHE A 106 4.99 -5.52 -3.04
CA PHE A 106 3.89 -5.50 -2.11
C PHE A 106 3.62 -4.06 -1.66
N PHE A 107 2.41 -3.58 -1.85
CA PHE A 107 1.96 -2.29 -1.37
C PHE A 107 0.81 -2.48 -0.38
N THR A 108 0.89 -1.84 0.77
CA THR A 108 -0.18 -1.85 1.76
C THR A 108 -0.19 -0.56 2.58
N THR A 109 -1.28 -0.35 3.32
CA THR A 109 -1.39 0.68 4.37
C THR A 109 -1.49 -0.01 5.73
N ASP A 110 -1.16 0.69 6.79
CA ASP A 110 -1.19 0.17 8.16
C ASP A 110 -2.61 0.11 8.74
N HIS A 111 -3.50 0.99 8.30
CA HIS A 111 -4.92 1.04 8.68
C HIS A 111 -5.76 1.71 7.58
N GLY A 112 -7.06 1.78 7.80
CA GLY A 112 -8.01 2.42 6.89
C GLY A 112 -7.95 3.95 6.94
N LEU A 113 -8.99 4.60 6.40
CA LEU A 113 -9.03 6.05 6.19
C LEU A 113 -8.94 6.84 7.50
N PRO A 114 -8.13 7.93 7.59
CA PRO A 114 -7.97 8.72 8.80
C PRO A 114 -9.07 9.78 8.96
N PHE A 115 -10.32 9.33 8.94
CA PHE A 115 -11.52 10.16 9.13
C PHE A 115 -12.31 9.70 10.36
N PRO A 116 -13.26 10.53 10.86
CA PRO A 116 -14.13 10.17 11.97
C PRO A 116 -14.88 8.86 11.69
N MET A 117 -15.01 7.98 12.70
CA MET A 117 -15.62 6.65 12.63
C MET A 117 -14.84 5.62 11.81
N MET A 118 -13.64 5.95 11.33
CA MET A 118 -12.76 5.07 10.54
C MET A 118 -11.50 4.72 11.32
N LYS A 119 -10.38 5.41 11.14
CA LYS A 119 -9.15 5.16 11.94
C LYS A 119 -9.47 5.04 13.44
N CYS A 120 -8.80 4.10 14.12
CA CYS A 120 -9.02 3.77 15.54
C CYS A 120 -10.41 3.16 15.85
N ASN A 121 -11.11 2.66 14.85
CA ASN A 121 -12.36 1.92 15.01
C ASN A 121 -12.27 0.56 14.30
N LEU A 122 -13.12 -0.36 14.72
CA LEU A 122 -13.19 -1.72 14.17
C LEU A 122 -14.28 -1.87 13.08
N TYR A 123 -14.67 -0.76 12.44
CA TYR A 123 -15.52 -0.78 11.25
C TYR A 123 -14.66 -1.02 10.00
N ASP A 124 -15.28 -1.46 8.93
CA ASP A 124 -14.62 -1.80 7.66
C ASP A 124 -13.72 -0.67 7.13
N ASP A 125 -14.19 0.57 7.18
CA ASP A 125 -13.42 1.74 6.77
C ASP A 125 -12.19 2.05 7.67
N GLY A 126 -12.15 1.49 8.88
CA GLY A 126 -11.04 1.63 9.82
C GLY A 126 -10.04 0.49 9.77
N THR A 127 -10.52 -0.73 9.51
CA THR A 127 -9.69 -1.96 9.44
C THR A 127 -9.29 -2.31 8.01
N GLY A 128 -10.06 -1.86 7.00
CA GLY A 128 -9.76 -2.09 5.60
C GLY A 128 -8.50 -1.36 5.15
N VAL A 129 -7.51 -2.11 4.69
CA VAL A 129 -6.23 -1.61 4.19
C VAL A 129 -6.13 -1.75 2.68
N SER A 130 -5.38 -0.87 2.03
CA SER A 130 -4.99 -1.06 0.64
C SER A 130 -4.05 -2.25 0.54
N PHE A 131 -4.23 -3.07 -0.50
CA PHE A 131 -3.41 -4.26 -0.71
C PHE A 131 -3.21 -4.49 -2.21
N ILE A 132 -1.99 -4.34 -2.68
CA ILE A 132 -1.62 -4.58 -4.08
C ILE A 132 -0.39 -5.46 -4.10
N LEU A 133 -0.44 -6.53 -4.88
CA LEU A 133 0.64 -7.49 -5.01
C LEU A 133 1.02 -7.65 -6.48
N ARG A 134 2.32 -7.61 -6.76
CA ARG A 134 2.91 -8.13 -7.98
C ARG A 134 3.90 -9.23 -7.62
N TYR A 135 3.69 -10.39 -8.19
CA TYR A 135 4.53 -11.56 -7.99
C TYR A 135 5.11 -12.03 -9.33
N PRO A 136 6.43 -12.25 -9.46
CA PRO A 136 7.05 -12.72 -10.70
C PRO A 136 6.44 -14.05 -11.16
N GLY A 137 6.05 -14.14 -12.43
CA GLY A 137 5.41 -15.34 -12.97
C GLY A 137 3.97 -15.56 -12.51
N MET A 138 3.33 -14.53 -11.92
CA MET A 138 1.95 -14.58 -11.44
C MET A 138 1.00 -15.06 -12.54
N PRO A 139 0.24 -16.15 -12.32
CA PRO A 139 -0.67 -16.70 -13.34
C PRO A 139 -1.90 -15.82 -13.57
N ARG A 140 -2.27 -15.01 -12.57
CA ARG A 140 -3.41 -14.08 -12.61
C ARG A 140 -2.89 -12.66 -12.56
N VAL A 141 -3.05 -11.93 -13.66
CA VAL A 141 -2.68 -10.50 -13.78
C VAL A 141 -3.94 -9.65 -13.95
N HIS A 142 -3.88 -8.41 -13.49
CA HIS A 142 -5.00 -7.45 -13.58
C HIS A 142 -6.31 -8.00 -12.99
N CYS A 143 -6.23 -8.79 -11.91
CA CYS A 143 -7.39 -9.32 -11.22
C CYS A 143 -7.63 -8.60 -9.89
N ILE A 144 -8.88 -8.58 -9.49
CA ILE A 144 -9.32 -8.16 -8.16
C ILE A 144 -9.80 -9.42 -7.45
N SER A 145 -9.50 -9.55 -6.16
CA SER A 145 -9.98 -10.64 -5.32
C SER A 145 -10.72 -10.05 -4.12
N ASP A 146 -11.87 -10.62 -3.80
CA ASP A 146 -12.65 -10.30 -2.61
C ASP A 146 -12.31 -11.21 -1.41
N ALA A 147 -11.25 -12.03 -1.53
CA ALA A 147 -10.81 -12.92 -0.46
C ALA A 147 -10.52 -12.16 0.83
N LEU A 148 -11.00 -12.70 1.95
CA LEU A 148 -10.76 -12.15 3.28
C LEU A 148 -9.32 -12.41 3.72
N LEU A 149 -8.49 -11.37 3.64
CA LEU A 149 -7.07 -11.40 4.00
C LEU A 149 -6.80 -10.51 5.23
N SER A 150 -5.76 -10.86 5.97
CA SER A 150 -5.23 -10.03 7.05
C SER A 150 -3.74 -9.79 6.85
N GLN A 151 -3.20 -8.70 7.38
CA GLN A 151 -1.76 -8.41 7.27
C GLN A 151 -0.89 -9.50 7.92
N ILE A 152 -1.40 -10.25 8.89
CA ILE A 152 -0.69 -11.40 9.48
C ILE A 152 -0.46 -12.54 8.47
N ASP A 153 -1.20 -12.56 7.37
CA ASP A 153 -1.10 -13.59 6.30
C ASP A 153 0.07 -13.32 5.34
N VAL A 154 0.60 -12.11 5.35
CA VAL A 154 1.70 -11.71 4.45
C VAL A 154 2.93 -12.56 4.68
N PHE A 155 3.36 -12.71 5.92
CA PHE A 155 4.59 -13.42 6.22
C PHE A 155 4.52 -14.92 5.88
N PRO A 156 3.47 -15.70 6.26
CA PRO A 156 3.35 -17.07 5.81
C PRO A 156 3.23 -17.21 4.28
N THR A 157 2.63 -16.22 3.59
CA THR A 157 2.57 -16.21 2.12
C THR A 157 3.94 -15.99 1.50
N LEU A 158 4.74 -15.05 2.05
CA LEU A 158 6.12 -14.85 1.63
C LEU A 158 6.97 -16.11 1.82
N CYS A 159 6.78 -16.84 2.93
CA CYS A 159 7.47 -18.11 3.16
C CYS A 159 7.15 -19.12 2.05
N ASP A 160 5.88 -19.26 1.67
CA ASP A 160 5.50 -20.19 0.59
C ASP A 160 6.03 -19.74 -0.77
N ILE A 161 5.91 -18.45 -1.12
CA ILE A 161 6.43 -17.90 -2.37
C ILE A 161 7.95 -18.10 -2.50
N LEU A 162 8.68 -17.92 -1.41
CA LEU A 162 10.14 -18.03 -1.38
C LEU A 162 10.64 -19.44 -1.03
N ASN A 163 9.72 -20.40 -0.88
CA ASN A 163 10.02 -21.78 -0.47
C ASN A 163 10.84 -21.85 0.83
N MET A 164 10.45 -21.03 1.81
CA MET A 164 11.06 -20.96 3.13
C MET A 164 10.23 -21.73 4.15
N GLU A 165 10.88 -22.30 5.16
CA GLU A 165 10.19 -22.96 6.27
C GLU A 165 9.37 -21.92 7.07
N LYS A 166 8.08 -22.23 7.28
CA LYS A 166 7.21 -21.37 8.10
C LYS A 166 7.46 -21.62 9.59
N PRO A 167 7.78 -20.57 10.36
CA PRO A 167 7.84 -20.69 11.82
C PRO A 167 6.50 -21.17 12.41
N ASN A 168 6.56 -22.05 13.40
CA ASN A 168 5.38 -22.67 14.01
C ASN A 168 4.53 -21.72 14.91
N TRP A 169 5.03 -20.50 15.18
CA TRP A 169 4.34 -19.49 15.96
C TRP A 169 3.47 -18.54 15.12
N LEU A 170 3.44 -18.69 13.79
CA LEU A 170 2.62 -17.85 12.92
C LEU A 170 1.13 -18.12 13.15
N SER A 171 0.36 -17.03 13.31
CA SER A 171 -1.09 -17.06 13.44
C SER A 171 -1.82 -16.85 12.12
N GLY A 172 -1.13 -16.29 11.11
CA GLY A 172 -1.67 -16.06 9.77
C GLY A 172 -1.67 -17.31 8.91
N SER A 173 -2.43 -17.27 7.84
CA SER A 173 -2.51 -18.31 6.81
C SER A 173 -1.98 -17.79 5.48
N SER A 174 -1.27 -18.61 4.73
CA SER A 174 -0.83 -18.22 3.39
C SER A 174 -2.00 -18.07 2.43
N PHE A 175 -2.03 -16.98 1.69
CA PHE A 175 -2.98 -16.77 0.60
C PHE A 175 -2.37 -17.04 -0.79
N LEU A 176 -1.27 -17.76 -0.85
CA LEU A 176 -0.69 -18.20 -2.13
C LEU A 176 -1.71 -18.94 -3.02
N PRO A 177 -2.60 -19.82 -2.50
CA PRO A 177 -3.64 -20.47 -3.31
C PRO A 177 -4.61 -19.47 -3.98
N VAL A 178 -4.89 -18.33 -3.34
CA VAL A 178 -5.70 -17.26 -3.95
C VAL A 178 -4.93 -16.56 -5.07
N ILE A 179 -3.63 -16.33 -4.89
CA ILE A 179 -2.76 -15.72 -5.92
C ILE A 179 -2.68 -16.65 -7.15
N THR A 180 -2.53 -17.95 -6.93
CA THR A 180 -2.41 -18.94 -8.02
C THR A 180 -3.75 -19.26 -8.66
N GLY A 181 -4.86 -18.94 -7.99
CA GLY A 181 -6.22 -19.25 -8.45
C GLY A 181 -6.66 -20.68 -8.16
N GLU A 182 -5.97 -21.38 -7.26
CA GLU A 182 -6.34 -22.71 -6.77
C GLU A 182 -7.54 -22.63 -5.83
N GLU A 183 -7.63 -21.53 -5.06
CA GLU A 183 -8.73 -21.24 -4.14
C GLU A 183 -9.24 -19.81 -4.36
N GLU A 184 -10.50 -19.57 -4.06
CA GLU A 184 -11.09 -18.21 -4.09
C GLU A 184 -10.93 -17.51 -2.74
N GLU A 185 -10.95 -18.25 -1.64
CA GLU A 185 -10.84 -17.76 -0.27
C GLU A 185 -9.99 -18.71 0.59
N ILE A 186 -9.38 -18.19 1.65
CA ILE A 186 -8.63 -18.98 2.63
C ILE A 186 -9.33 -19.04 3.99
N ARG A 187 -10.40 -18.27 4.20
CA ARG A 187 -11.18 -18.22 5.44
C ARG A 187 -12.55 -17.58 5.23
N GLU A 188 -13.45 -17.87 6.17
CA GLU A 188 -14.80 -17.31 6.21
C GLU A 188 -14.90 -16.01 7.02
N ALA A 189 -13.92 -15.70 7.87
CA ALA A 189 -13.92 -14.52 8.72
C ALA A 189 -12.51 -14.02 9.04
N VAL A 190 -12.38 -12.71 9.22
CA VAL A 190 -11.19 -12.02 9.73
C VAL A 190 -11.55 -11.37 11.05
N TYR A 191 -10.64 -11.44 12.00
CA TYR A 191 -10.78 -10.82 13.33
C TYR A 191 -9.79 -9.67 13.43
N ALA A 192 -10.23 -8.51 13.96
CA ALA A 192 -9.46 -7.29 14.20
C ALA A 192 -9.47 -6.94 15.70
#